data_796b17b0cb2d29eb2100ea2fc830d895
#
_entry.id   796b17b0cb2d29eb2100ea2fc830d895
#
_cell.length_a   1.000
_cell.length_b   1.000
_cell.length_c   1.000
_cell.angle_alpha   90.00
_cell.angle_beta   90.00
_cell.angle_gamma   90.00
#
_symmetry.space_group_name_H-M   'P 1'
#
loop_
_entity.id
_entity.type
_entity.pdbx_description
1 polymer ?
#
loop_
_entity_poly.entity_id
_entity_poly.type
_entity_poly.pdbx_seq_one_letter_code
_entity_poly.pdbx_strand_id
1 'polypeptide(L)'
;KSMQITLVQGLLIALLVFICAFDKHMEAFMWFRPLVVAFFTGIILGDVRLGMQAGAVAELSYLGLLTVGGTVPPDPLFAGLMTTVLAYTTGCDVNTALGLAVPFALIGQWINTGTNTFYAGFLPKIDKCAAAGDEKGIAKVMYTGWILYAAMFALAAFLSTYALQSGISAFVAAFPEWLVHGFEVAGGLMPAVGLALLLVVMLKK
;
A
#
# COMPACT_ATOMS: atom_id res chain seq x y z
N LYS A 1 -4.37 -22.07 -11.83
CA LYS A 1 -5.25 -21.33 -12.78
C LYS A 1 -5.13 -19.86 -12.42
N SER A 2 -4.44 -19.07 -13.23
CA SER A 2 -4.38 -17.63 -13.05
C SER A 2 -5.80 -17.05 -13.14
N MET A 3 -6.24 -16.39 -12.08
CA MET A 3 -7.54 -15.72 -12.06
C MET A 3 -7.35 -14.26 -12.49
N GLN A 4 -8.21 -13.78 -13.38
CA GLN A 4 -8.17 -12.40 -13.84
C GLN A 4 -9.11 -11.53 -13.02
N ILE A 5 -8.67 -10.33 -12.72
CA ILE A 5 -9.48 -9.32 -12.04
C ILE A 5 -10.42 -8.67 -13.06
N THR A 6 -11.71 -8.65 -12.77
CA THR A 6 -12.70 -7.98 -13.60
C THR A 6 -12.64 -6.46 -13.43
N LEU A 7 -13.16 -5.72 -14.40
CA LEU A 7 -13.24 -4.25 -14.30
C LEU A 7 -13.96 -3.79 -13.04
N VAL A 8 -15.04 -4.47 -12.65
CA VAL A 8 -15.82 -4.13 -11.44
C VAL A 8 -14.95 -4.33 -10.19
N GLN A 9 -14.24 -5.45 -10.09
CA GLN A 9 -13.31 -5.70 -8.99
C GLN A 9 -12.19 -4.66 -8.95
N GLY A 10 -11.61 -4.30 -10.10
CA GLY A 10 -10.59 -3.26 -10.19
C GLY A 10 -11.08 -1.89 -9.71
N LEU A 11 -12.31 -1.50 -10.06
CA LEU A 11 -12.92 -0.26 -9.60
C LEU A 11 -13.24 -0.30 -8.10
N LEU A 12 -13.71 -1.42 -7.57
CA LEU A 12 -13.97 -1.59 -6.14
C LEU A 12 -12.66 -1.54 -5.32
N ILE A 13 -11.58 -2.13 -5.83
CA ILE A 13 -10.25 -2.05 -5.23
C ILE A 13 -9.75 -0.60 -5.25
N ALA A 14 -9.92 0.12 -6.35
CA ALA A 14 -9.54 1.53 -6.42
C ALA A 14 -10.31 2.39 -5.41
N LEU A 15 -11.62 2.14 -5.27
CA LEU A 15 -12.45 2.81 -4.26
C LEU A 15 -12.01 2.48 -2.83
N LEU A 16 -11.73 1.21 -2.55
CA LEU A 16 -11.17 0.78 -1.26
C LEU A 16 -9.88 1.51 -0.96
N VAL A 17 -8.95 1.53 -1.91
CA VAL A 17 -7.65 2.19 -1.74
C VAL A 17 -7.81 3.70 -1.57
N PHE A 18 -8.77 4.33 -2.26
CA PHE A 18 -9.09 5.75 -2.05
C PHE A 18 -9.47 6.03 -0.59
N ILE A 19 -10.37 5.23 -0.03
CA ILE A 19 -10.84 5.37 1.36
C ILE A 19 -9.68 5.13 2.34
N CYS A 20 -8.91 4.07 2.13
CA CYS A 20 -7.77 3.73 2.99
C CYS A 20 -6.64 4.78 2.93
N ALA A 21 -6.36 5.32 1.74
CA ALA A 21 -5.36 6.37 1.57
C ALA A 21 -5.83 7.71 2.16
N PHE A 22 -7.13 8.00 2.10
CA PHE A 22 -7.70 9.16 2.76
C PHE A 22 -7.59 9.04 4.30
N ASP A 23 -7.93 7.88 4.86
CA ASP A 23 -7.76 7.59 6.29
C ASP A 23 -6.30 7.67 6.75
N LYS A 24 -5.34 7.33 5.88
CA LYS A 24 -3.91 7.38 6.19
C LYS A 24 -3.42 8.78 6.60
N HIS A 25 -4.06 9.85 6.12
CA HIS A 25 -3.73 11.21 6.52
C HIS A 25 -4.40 11.63 7.83
N MET A 26 -5.53 11.01 8.15
CA MET A 26 -6.27 11.28 9.38
C MET A 26 -5.81 10.36 10.52
N GLU A 27 -5.27 9.18 10.18
CA GLU A 27 -4.90 8.10 11.11
C GLU A 27 -6.02 7.77 12.12
N ALA A 28 -7.28 7.93 11.67
CA ALA A 28 -8.43 7.80 12.54
C ALA A 28 -8.84 6.34 12.78
N PHE A 29 -8.83 5.52 11.72
CA PHE A 29 -9.33 4.15 11.74
C PHE A 29 -8.25 3.12 11.44
N MET A 30 -7.06 3.53 11.02
CA MET A 30 -5.94 2.65 10.62
C MET A 30 -6.30 1.71 9.47
N TRP A 31 -7.20 2.12 8.57
CA TRP A 31 -7.64 1.30 7.44
C TRP A 31 -6.56 1.09 6.38
N PHE A 32 -5.52 1.91 6.40
CA PHE A 32 -4.34 1.75 5.53
C PHE A 32 -3.42 0.59 5.96
N ARG A 33 -3.70 -0.08 7.09
CA ARG A 33 -2.89 -1.21 7.54
C ARG A 33 -3.01 -2.40 6.58
N PRO A 34 -1.90 -3.13 6.30
CA PRO A 34 -1.88 -4.24 5.36
C PRO A 34 -2.97 -5.28 5.60
N LEU A 35 -3.21 -5.65 6.85
CA LEU A 35 -4.23 -6.63 7.22
C LEU A 35 -5.63 -6.18 6.82
N VAL A 36 -5.97 -4.91 7.05
CA VAL A 36 -7.30 -4.36 6.76
C VAL A 36 -7.52 -4.27 5.25
N VAL A 37 -6.55 -3.70 4.52
CA VAL A 37 -6.61 -3.58 3.06
C VAL A 37 -6.71 -4.94 2.39
N ALA A 38 -5.90 -5.90 2.82
CA ALA A 38 -5.88 -7.26 2.28
C ALA A 38 -7.19 -8.01 2.57
N PHE A 39 -7.77 -7.85 3.75
CA PHE A 39 -9.06 -8.43 4.12
C PHE A 39 -10.18 -7.96 3.18
N PHE A 40 -10.34 -6.65 2.99
CA PHE A 40 -11.35 -6.11 2.09
C PHE A 40 -11.05 -6.45 0.62
N THR A 41 -9.79 -6.46 0.22
CA THR A 41 -9.39 -6.93 -1.12
C THR A 41 -9.79 -8.38 -1.33
N GLY A 42 -9.59 -9.24 -0.34
CA GLY A 42 -10.03 -10.64 -0.36
C GLY A 42 -11.55 -10.79 -0.51
N ILE A 43 -12.35 -9.94 0.15
CA ILE A 43 -13.82 -9.90 -0.04
C ILE A 43 -14.16 -9.54 -1.50
N ILE A 44 -13.53 -8.50 -2.05
CA ILE A 44 -13.79 -8.06 -3.44
C ILE A 44 -13.41 -9.15 -4.46
N LEU A 45 -12.32 -9.87 -4.22
CA LEU A 45 -11.84 -10.95 -5.07
C LEU A 45 -12.62 -12.26 -4.88
N GLY A 46 -13.41 -12.40 -3.79
CA GLY A 46 -14.16 -13.60 -3.46
C GLY A 46 -13.34 -14.68 -2.73
N ASP A 47 -12.14 -14.35 -2.24
CA ASP A 47 -11.30 -15.24 -1.43
C ASP A 47 -10.82 -14.51 -0.16
N VAL A 48 -11.69 -14.48 0.84
CA VAL A 48 -11.43 -13.83 2.13
C VAL A 48 -10.27 -14.52 2.87
N ARG A 49 -10.16 -15.86 2.73
CA ARG A 49 -9.10 -16.62 3.40
C ARG A 49 -7.72 -16.22 2.88
N LEU A 50 -7.58 -16.10 1.56
CA LEU A 50 -6.36 -15.62 0.92
C LEU A 50 -6.03 -14.19 1.38
N GLY A 51 -7.04 -13.29 1.38
CA GLY A 51 -6.88 -11.92 1.86
C GLY A 51 -6.37 -11.85 3.30
N MET A 52 -6.94 -12.65 4.20
CA MET A 52 -6.49 -12.72 5.60
C MET A 52 -5.05 -13.24 5.74
N GLN A 53 -4.69 -14.30 5.00
CA GLN A 53 -3.33 -14.85 5.03
C GLN A 53 -2.31 -13.84 4.50
N ALA A 54 -2.58 -13.24 3.34
CA ALA A 54 -1.73 -12.23 2.72
C ALA A 54 -1.59 -10.99 3.63
N GLY A 55 -2.70 -10.54 4.20
CA GLY A 55 -2.72 -9.42 5.13
C GLY A 55 -1.93 -9.67 6.40
N ALA A 56 -2.05 -10.85 6.99
CA ALA A 56 -1.33 -11.21 8.22
C ALA A 56 0.19 -11.23 8.00
N VAL A 57 0.66 -11.84 6.92
CA VAL A 57 2.09 -11.91 6.59
C VAL A 57 2.63 -10.51 6.26
N ALA A 58 1.90 -9.72 5.47
CA ALA A 58 2.27 -8.34 5.17
C ALA A 58 2.27 -7.46 6.42
N GLU A 59 1.25 -7.57 7.27
CA GLU A 59 1.15 -6.80 8.53
C GLU A 59 2.36 -7.06 9.43
N LEU A 60 2.71 -8.34 9.67
CA LEU A 60 3.86 -8.72 10.48
C LEU A 60 5.16 -8.15 9.91
N SER A 61 5.32 -8.16 8.59
CA SER A 61 6.51 -7.65 7.91
C SER A 61 6.70 -6.14 8.05
N TYR A 62 5.59 -5.39 8.15
CA TYR A 62 5.60 -3.93 8.21
C TYR A 62 5.42 -3.35 9.62
N LEU A 63 5.24 -4.21 10.65
CA LEU A 63 5.02 -3.77 12.04
C LEU A 63 6.13 -2.88 12.62
N GLY A 64 7.38 -3.20 12.30
CA GLY A 64 8.54 -2.47 12.83
C GLY A 64 9.02 -1.31 11.95
N LEU A 65 8.39 -1.08 10.80
CA LEU A 65 8.80 -0.02 9.89
C LEU A 65 8.19 1.32 10.32
N LEU A 66 9.00 2.11 11.01
CA LEU A 66 8.63 3.44 11.46
C LEU A 66 9.31 4.51 10.60
N THR A 67 8.62 5.62 10.41
CA THR A 67 9.19 6.81 9.75
C THR A 67 10.10 7.53 10.74
N VAL A 68 11.41 7.34 10.62
CA VAL A 68 12.41 7.95 11.50
C VAL A 68 13.38 8.79 10.68
N GLY A 69 13.62 10.02 11.09
CA GLY A 69 14.66 10.87 10.51
C GLY A 69 14.42 11.25 9.04
N GLY A 70 13.16 11.34 8.60
CA GLY A 70 12.83 11.68 7.21
C GLY A 70 12.91 10.49 6.23
N THR A 71 13.25 9.30 6.68
CA THR A 71 13.20 8.09 5.86
C THR A 71 11.76 7.63 5.73
N VAL A 72 11.24 7.58 4.52
CA VAL A 72 9.90 7.05 4.24
C VAL A 72 10.05 5.57 3.90
N PRO A 73 9.49 4.65 4.70
CA PRO A 73 9.53 3.23 4.38
C PRO A 73 8.62 2.90 3.19
N PRO A 74 8.79 1.70 2.56
CA PRO A 74 7.86 1.21 1.57
C PRO A 74 6.42 1.22 2.10
N ASP A 75 5.46 1.48 1.24
CA ASP A 75 4.09 1.76 1.63
C ASP A 75 3.33 0.49 2.08
N PRO A 76 2.85 0.44 3.34
CA PRO A 76 2.17 -0.76 3.87
C PRO A 76 0.82 -1.04 3.20
N LEU A 77 0.09 0.00 2.75
CA LEU A 77 -1.19 -0.16 2.04
C LEU A 77 -0.98 -0.93 0.74
N PHE A 78 0.00 -0.50 -0.08
CA PHE A 78 0.35 -1.20 -1.32
C PHE A 78 0.93 -2.58 -1.07
N ALA A 79 1.67 -2.78 0.01
CA ALA A 79 2.17 -4.10 0.39
C ALA A 79 1.03 -5.09 0.61
N GLY A 80 0.06 -4.75 1.46
CA GLY A 80 -1.11 -5.61 1.73
C GLY A 80 -1.96 -5.86 0.49
N LEU A 81 -2.25 -4.79 -0.28
CA LEU A 81 -2.99 -4.87 -1.53
C LEU A 81 -2.34 -5.84 -2.51
N MET A 82 -1.08 -5.57 -2.87
CA MET A 82 -0.39 -6.29 -3.94
C MET A 82 -0.02 -7.72 -3.54
N THR A 83 0.28 -7.98 -2.27
CA THR A 83 0.45 -9.36 -1.79
C THR A 83 -0.81 -10.18 -2.05
N THR A 84 -1.99 -9.64 -1.73
CA THR A 84 -3.27 -10.32 -1.98
C THR A 84 -3.54 -10.50 -3.48
N VAL A 85 -3.37 -9.44 -4.26
CA VAL A 85 -3.64 -9.43 -5.69
C VAL A 85 -2.69 -10.37 -6.44
N LEU A 86 -1.40 -10.37 -6.13
CA LEU A 86 -0.42 -11.25 -6.77
C LEU A 86 -0.66 -12.71 -6.41
N ALA A 87 -0.92 -13.03 -5.14
CA ALA A 87 -1.27 -14.39 -4.73
C ALA A 87 -2.53 -14.89 -5.45
N TYR A 88 -3.54 -14.03 -5.61
CA TYR A 88 -4.80 -14.37 -6.29
C TYR A 88 -4.61 -14.58 -7.81
N THR A 89 -3.88 -13.67 -8.48
CA THR A 89 -3.77 -13.68 -9.94
C THR A 89 -2.74 -14.69 -10.45
N THR A 90 -1.65 -14.90 -9.74
CA THR A 90 -0.58 -15.82 -10.14
C THR A 90 -0.75 -17.21 -9.53
N GLY A 91 -1.49 -17.33 -8.41
CA GLY A 91 -1.62 -18.58 -7.66
C GLY A 91 -0.35 -19.00 -6.92
N CYS A 92 0.61 -18.08 -6.76
CA CYS A 92 1.83 -18.34 -5.98
C CYS A 92 1.53 -18.33 -4.47
N ASP A 93 2.47 -18.88 -3.68
CA ASP A 93 2.40 -18.81 -2.23
C ASP A 93 2.43 -17.35 -1.73
N VAL A 94 1.81 -17.13 -0.56
CA VAL A 94 1.68 -15.79 0.04
C VAL A 94 3.04 -15.15 0.34
N ASN A 95 4.04 -15.93 0.74
CA ASN A 95 5.39 -15.42 1.00
C ASN A 95 6.05 -14.94 -0.29
N THR A 96 5.93 -15.72 -1.37
CA THR A 96 6.39 -15.32 -2.71
C THR A 96 5.67 -14.05 -3.18
N ALA A 97 4.34 -13.99 -2.98
CA ALA A 97 3.55 -12.82 -3.33
C ALA A 97 3.99 -11.57 -2.54
N LEU A 98 4.32 -11.71 -1.24
CA LEU A 98 4.85 -10.62 -0.43
C LEU A 98 6.20 -10.11 -0.97
N GLY A 99 7.12 -11.00 -1.31
CA GLY A 99 8.39 -10.62 -1.93
C GLY A 99 8.20 -9.87 -3.24
N LEU A 100 7.28 -10.35 -4.09
CA LEU A 100 6.91 -9.72 -5.36
C LEU A 100 6.15 -8.39 -5.18
N ALA A 101 5.52 -8.16 -4.03
CA ALA A 101 4.79 -6.94 -3.72
C ALA A 101 5.71 -5.77 -3.35
N VAL A 102 6.96 -6.02 -2.96
CA VAL A 102 7.92 -4.97 -2.54
C VAL A 102 8.08 -3.84 -3.57
N PRO A 103 8.27 -4.10 -4.87
CA PRO A 103 8.36 -3.03 -5.88
C PRO A 103 7.13 -2.13 -5.91
N PHE A 104 5.94 -2.70 -5.69
CA PHE A 104 4.69 -1.93 -5.65
C PHE A 104 4.57 -1.08 -4.38
N ALA A 105 5.05 -1.58 -3.25
CA ALA A 105 5.14 -0.81 -2.02
C ALA A 105 6.09 0.39 -2.18
N LEU A 106 7.15 0.27 -2.98
CA LEU A 106 8.03 1.39 -3.37
C LEU A 106 7.30 2.42 -4.24
N ILE A 107 6.41 1.98 -5.14
CA ILE A 107 5.57 2.91 -5.92
C ILE A 107 4.70 3.74 -4.97
N GLY A 108 4.06 3.13 -3.98
CA GLY A 108 3.30 3.83 -2.95
C GLY A 108 4.16 4.85 -2.17
N GLN A 109 5.39 4.47 -1.82
CA GLN A 109 6.37 5.37 -1.20
C GLN A 109 6.69 6.58 -2.09
N TRP A 110 6.92 6.38 -3.40
CA TRP A 110 7.19 7.45 -4.35
C TRP A 110 6.00 8.40 -4.51
N ILE A 111 4.78 7.86 -4.56
CA ILE A 111 3.55 8.67 -4.58
C ILE A 111 3.46 9.52 -3.31
N ASN A 112 3.70 8.95 -2.15
CA ASN A 112 3.69 9.67 -0.88
C ASN A 112 4.72 10.81 -0.87
N THR A 113 5.97 10.52 -1.22
CA THR A 113 7.05 11.52 -1.27
C THR A 113 6.76 12.62 -2.29
N GLY A 114 6.31 12.24 -3.48
CA GLY A 114 5.97 13.19 -4.55
C GLY A 114 4.82 14.11 -4.16
N THR A 115 3.77 13.57 -3.55
CA THR A 115 2.62 14.33 -3.09
C THR A 115 3.00 15.30 -1.97
N ASN A 116 3.81 14.87 -1.00
CA ASN A 116 4.30 15.73 0.07
C ASN A 116 5.16 16.87 -0.48
N THR A 117 6.02 16.61 -1.46
CA THR A 117 6.82 17.62 -2.14
C THR A 117 5.94 18.62 -2.89
N PHE A 118 4.93 18.14 -3.60
CA PHE A 118 3.95 19.00 -4.28
C PHE A 118 3.19 19.89 -3.29
N TYR A 119 2.83 19.32 -2.14
CA TYR A 119 2.14 20.04 -1.06
C TYR A 119 2.96 21.16 -0.45
N ALA A 120 4.28 21.01 -0.37
CA ALA A 120 5.16 22.07 0.12
C ALA A 120 4.99 23.38 -0.67
N GLY A 121 4.62 23.30 -1.95
CA GLY A 121 4.30 24.47 -2.78
C GLY A 121 3.04 25.25 -2.34
N PHE A 122 2.15 24.64 -1.54
CA PHE A 122 0.96 25.31 -1.03
C PHE A 122 1.15 25.99 0.34
N LEU A 123 2.29 25.76 1.01
CA LEU A 123 2.58 26.36 2.32
C LEU A 123 2.41 27.90 2.33
N PRO A 124 2.92 28.67 1.34
CA PRO A 124 2.74 30.12 1.34
C PRO A 124 1.26 30.56 1.27
N LYS A 125 0.39 29.72 0.68
CA LYS A 125 -1.05 29.99 0.64
C LYS A 125 -1.69 29.73 2.00
N ILE A 126 -1.28 28.67 2.67
CA ILE A 126 -1.73 28.33 4.03
C ILE A 126 -1.31 29.45 4.99
N ASP A 127 -0.07 29.93 4.92
CA ASP A 127 0.44 31.01 5.75
C ASP A 127 -0.37 32.31 5.57
N LYS A 128 -0.73 32.65 4.34
CA LYS A 128 -1.59 33.81 4.05
C LYS A 128 -2.99 33.65 4.64
N CYS A 129 -3.61 32.48 4.52
CA CYS A 129 -4.91 32.20 5.12
C CYS A 129 -4.83 32.25 6.65
N ALA A 130 -3.76 31.70 7.23
CA ALA A 130 -3.54 31.75 8.68
C ALA A 130 -3.37 33.20 9.20
N ALA A 131 -2.57 34.01 8.50
CA ALA A 131 -2.39 35.42 8.85
C ALA A 131 -3.68 36.25 8.73
N ALA A 132 -4.59 35.85 7.83
CA ALA A 132 -5.90 36.48 7.66
C ALA A 132 -7.00 35.93 8.58
N GLY A 133 -6.71 34.87 9.37
CA GLY A 133 -7.72 34.18 10.17
C GLY A 133 -8.75 33.41 9.33
N ASP A 134 -8.41 33.06 8.07
CA ASP A 134 -9.30 32.36 7.14
C ASP A 134 -9.22 30.82 7.35
N GLU A 135 -9.96 30.33 8.34
CA GLU A 135 -10.04 28.88 8.64
C GLU A 135 -10.59 28.08 7.45
N LYS A 136 -11.55 28.65 6.70
CA LYS A 136 -12.14 27.96 5.54
C LYS A 136 -11.13 27.81 4.40
N GLY A 137 -10.28 28.81 4.21
CA GLY A 137 -9.18 28.75 3.23
C GLY A 137 -8.18 27.66 3.58
N ILE A 138 -7.79 27.55 4.85
CA ILE A 138 -6.89 26.49 5.33
C ILE A 138 -7.54 25.11 5.12
N ALA A 139 -8.77 24.92 5.58
CA ALA A 139 -9.50 23.67 5.43
C ALA A 139 -9.63 23.24 3.96
N LYS A 140 -9.93 24.20 3.06
CA LYS A 140 -10.03 23.91 1.61
C LYS A 140 -8.71 23.40 1.04
N VAL A 141 -7.58 24.00 1.37
CA VAL A 141 -6.27 23.53 0.90
C VAL A 141 -5.98 22.14 1.44
N MET A 142 -6.23 21.91 2.72
CA MET A 142 -6.01 20.62 3.39
C MET A 142 -6.83 19.49 2.76
N TYR A 143 -8.16 19.65 2.64
CA TYR A 143 -9.02 18.64 2.05
C TYR A 143 -8.72 18.39 0.56
N THR A 144 -8.41 19.44 -0.20
CA THR A 144 -8.02 19.28 -1.61
C THR A 144 -6.82 18.36 -1.72
N GLY A 145 -5.88 18.45 -0.79
CA GLY A 145 -4.76 17.61 -0.77
C GLY A 145 -5.00 16.16 -0.42
N TRP A 146 -5.73 15.97 0.60
CA TRP A 146 -6.09 14.61 1.00
C TRP A 146 -6.84 13.88 -0.11
N ILE A 147 -7.75 14.57 -0.81
CA ILE A 147 -8.47 14.02 -1.95
C ILE A 147 -7.51 13.72 -3.11
N LEU A 148 -6.60 14.64 -3.43
CA LEU A 148 -5.61 14.43 -4.50
C LEU A 148 -4.71 13.25 -4.20
N TYR A 149 -4.20 13.15 -2.98
CA TYR A 149 -3.39 12.04 -2.51
C TYR A 149 -4.14 10.71 -2.64
N ALA A 150 -5.35 10.64 -2.10
CA ALA A 150 -6.18 9.44 -2.17
C ALA A 150 -6.51 9.05 -3.63
N ALA A 151 -6.75 10.04 -4.50
CA ALA A 151 -7.01 9.79 -5.92
C ALA A 151 -5.78 9.24 -6.65
N MET A 152 -4.57 9.72 -6.33
CA MET A 152 -3.33 9.19 -6.91
C MET A 152 -3.08 7.74 -6.48
N PHE A 153 -3.33 7.43 -5.21
CA PHE A 153 -3.24 6.05 -4.70
C PHE A 153 -4.28 5.13 -5.37
N ALA A 154 -5.52 5.59 -5.49
CA ALA A 154 -6.59 4.85 -6.16
C ALA A 154 -6.28 4.59 -7.64
N LEU A 155 -5.75 5.60 -8.36
CA LEU A 155 -5.33 5.46 -9.75
C LEU A 155 -4.18 4.44 -9.88
N ALA A 156 -3.17 4.54 -9.03
CA ALA A 156 -2.05 3.59 -9.05
C ALA A 156 -2.52 2.15 -8.71
N ALA A 157 -3.45 2.00 -7.76
CA ALA A 157 -4.05 0.71 -7.44
C ALA A 157 -4.84 0.15 -8.63
N PHE A 158 -5.67 0.95 -9.29
CA PHE A 158 -6.42 0.53 -10.47
C PHE A 158 -5.48 0.10 -11.61
N LEU A 159 -4.44 0.88 -11.88
CA LEU A 159 -3.46 0.57 -12.91
C LEU A 159 -2.72 -0.73 -12.60
N SER A 160 -2.24 -0.92 -11.37
CA SER A 160 -1.47 -2.10 -10.99
C SER A 160 -2.32 -3.37 -10.86
N THR A 161 -3.59 -3.26 -10.47
CA THR A 161 -4.44 -4.44 -10.24
C THR A 161 -5.24 -4.86 -11.47
N TYR A 162 -5.75 -3.92 -12.25
CA TYR A 162 -6.60 -4.20 -13.42
C TYR A 162 -5.91 -3.89 -14.75
N ALA A 163 -5.50 -2.65 -14.98
CA ALA A 163 -5.05 -2.23 -16.31
C ALA A 163 -3.75 -2.91 -16.76
N LEU A 164 -2.84 -3.18 -15.84
CA LEU A 164 -1.54 -3.80 -16.10
C LEU A 164 -1.48 -5.27 -15.67
N GLN A 165 -2.60 -5.89 -15.25
CA GLN A 165 -2.59 -7.25 -14.70
C GLN A 165 -1.96 -8.29 -15.64
N SER A 166 -2.26 -8.21 -16.93
CA SER A 166 -1.69 -9.13 -17.93
C SER A 166 -0.18 -8.94 -18.08
N GLY A 167 0.28 -7.69 -18.08
CA GLY A 167 1.70 -7.36 -18.14
C GLY A 167 2.45 -7.80 -16.87
N ILE A 168 1.87 -7.57 -15.71
CA ILE A 168 2.46 -7.99 -14.43
C ILE A 168 2.51 -9.51 -14.34
N SER A 169 1.43 -10.21 -14.72
CA SER A 169 1.42 -11.68 -14.73
C SER A 169 2.46 -12.25 -15.72
N ALA A 170 2.59 -11.66 -16.91
CA ALA A 170 3.59 -12.06 -17.86
C ALA A 170 5.02 -11.76 -17.35
N PHE A 171 5.22 -10.62 -16.70
CA PHE A 171 6.51 -10.24 -16.12
C PHE A 171 6.93 -11.22 -15.00
N VAL A 172 6.00 -11.56 -14.10
CA VAL A 172 6.26 -12.55 -13.03
C VAL A 172 6.53 -13.94 -13.63
N ALA A 173 5.78 -14.35 -14.66
CA ALA A 173 5.97 -15.63 -15.32
C ALA A 173 7.32 -15.73 -16.09
N ALA A 174 7.93 -14.60 -16.46
CA ALA A 174 9.23 -14.54 -17.12
C ALA A 174 10.40 -14.67 -16.11
N PHE A 175 10.15 -14.65 -14.81
CA PHE A 175 11.21 -14.78 -13.82
C PHE A 175 11.79 -16.20 -13.81
N PRO A 176 13.12 -16.35 -13.79
CA PRO A 176 13.74 -17.65 -13.60
C PRO A 176 13.43 -18.20 -12.19
N GLU A 177 13.37 -19.53 -12.09
CA GLU A 177 13.00 -20.22 -10.84
C GLU A 177 13.83 -19.80 -9.63
N TRP A 178 15.13 -19.57 -9.82
CA TRP A 178 16.01 -19.12 -8.73
C TRP A 178 15.61 -17.76 -8.16
N LEU A 179 15.07 -16.86 -8.99
CA LEU A 179 14.62 -15.55 -8.57
C LEU A 179 13.28 -15.65 -7.82
N VAL A 180 12.36 -16.48 -8.31
CA VAL A 180 11.09 -16.74 -7.62
C VAL A 180 11.35 -17.36 -6.26
N HIS A 181 12.26 -18.33 -6.17
CA HIS A 181 12.69 -18.91 -4.90
C HIS A 181 13.36 -17.87 -3.98
N GLY A 182 14.12 -16.94 -4.53
CA GLY A 182 14.67 -15.82 -3.79
C GLY A 182 13.59 -14.93 -3.15
N PHE A 183 12.50 -14.63 -3.88
CA PHE A 183 11.35 -13.89 -3.36
C PHE A 183 10.58 -14.68 -2.29
N GLU A 184 10.43 -15.98 -2.45
CA GLU A 184 9.81 -16.87 -1.47
C GLU A 184 10.57 -16.84 -0.12
N VAL A 185 11.89 -17.03 -0.18
CA VAL A 185 12.76 -17.00 1.01
C VAL A 185 12.73 -15.62 1.65
N ALA A 186 12.88 -14.56 0.85
CA ALA A 186 12.85 -13.18 1.35
C ALA A 186 11.50 -12.86 2.01
N GLY A 187 10.39 -13.17 1.33
CA GLY A 187 9.04 -12.95 1.85
C GLY A 187 8.76 -13.76 3.13
N GLY A 188 9.28 -14.98 3.22
CA GLY A 188 9.17 -15.80 4.42
C GLY A 188 9.96 -15.26 5.64
N LEU A 189 11.06 -14.54 5.39
CA LEU A 189 11.88 -13.91 6.44
C LEU A 189 11.35 -12.55 6.88
N MET A 190 10.66 -11.81 6.00
CA MET A 190 10.18 -10.45 6.28
C MET A 190 9.34 -10.33 7.57
N PRO A 191 8.39 -11.24 7.89
CA PRO A 191 7.64 -11.18 9.14
C PRO A 191 8.52 -11.26 10.39
N ALA A 192 9.56 -12.10 10.38
CA ALA A 192 10.49 -12.21 11.49
C ALA A 192 11.33 -10.93 11.65
N VAL A 193 11.75 -10.32 10.54
CA VAL A 193 12.46 -9.03 10.55
C VAL A 193 11.55 -7.91 11.08
N GLY A 194 10.29 -7.85 10.63
CA GLY A 194 9.32 -6.86 11.10
C GLY A 194 9.07 -6.96 12.61
N LEU A 195 8.90 -8.18 13.13
CA LEU A 195 8.77 -8.42 14.57
C LEU A 195 10.04 -8.05 15.34
N ALA A 196 11.22 -8.40 14.82
CA ALA A 196 12.50 -8.04 15.44
C ALA A 196 12.67 -6.52 15.54
N LEU A 197 12.34 -5.78 14.47
CA LEU A 197 12.38 -4.32 14.47
C LEU A 197 11.40 -3.72 15.50
N LEU A 198 10.18 -4.25 15.60
CA LEU A 198 9.21 -3.83 16.61
C LEU A 198 9.76 -4.04 18.02
N LEU A 199 10.33 -5.21 18.31
CA LEU A 199 10.93 -5.52 19.61
C LEU A 199 12.09 -4.59 19.93
N VAL A 200 12.95 -4.27 18.96
CA VAL A 200 14.05 -3.31 19.13
C VAL A 200 13.52 -1.94 19.54
N VAL A 201 12.44 -1.48 18.89
CA VAL A 201 11.83 -0.18 19.22
C VAL A 201 11.21 -0.19 20.62
N MET A 202 10.52 -1.27 20.99
CA MET A 202 9.84 -1.40 22.30
C MET A 202 10.82 -1.58 23.46
N LEU A 203 11.93 -2.29 23.24
CA LEU A 203 12.92 -2.60 24.29
C LEU A 203 14.01 -1.55 24.42
N LYS A 204 14.15 -0.67 23.43
CA LYS A 204 15.12 0.43 23.48
C LYS A 204 14.61 1.49 24.47
N LYS A 205 15.16 1.44 25.69
CA LYS A 205 14.97 2.46 26.73
C LYS A 205 15.79 3.70 26.42
#